data_1d8855ef7ba790ee2c3b69ff5384d545
#
_entry.id   1d8855ef7ba790ee2c3b69ff5384d545
#
_cell.length_a   1.000
_cell.length_b   1.000
_cell.length_c   1.000
_cell.angle_alpha   90.00
_cell.angle_beta   90.00
_cell.angle_gamma   90.00
#
_symmetry.space_group_name_H-M   'P 1'
#
loop_
_entity.id
_entity.type
_entity.pdbx_description
1 polymer ?
#
loop_
_entity_poly.entity_id
_entity_poly.type
_entity_poly.pdbx_seq_one_letter_code
_entity_poly.pdbx_strand_id
1 'polypeptide(L)'
;MSRSRRAKPSNPHRKAERNAGGNRNVLVIGMNLDKLKTTDGIDVAGKRVIVRADLNVPVKDGKVTDATRLERVMPGLKSLADRGAKVIVISHFGRPKGGPQADLSLKPIAAALQGLLGRHVAFGADCVGETAAATVGSLKNGDIAVLENLRFHKGEEKNDPAFAAELAKLGDIFVGDAFSCAHRAHASTEGLTHHLPSYAGPLLMEEIDALRT
;
A
#
# COMPACT_ATOMS: atom_id res chain seq x y z
N MET A 1 -77.71 30.00 -0.52
CA MET A 1 -76.88 28.76 -0.55
C MET A 1 -75.47 29.13 -0.20
N SER A 2 -75.18 29.01 1.09
CA SER A 2 -73.81 29.43 1.68
C SER A 2 -72.92 28.19 1.70
N ARG A 3 -71.69 28.28 1.09
CA ARG A 3 -70.69 27.28 1.23
C ARG A 3 -69.65 27.74 2.26
N SER A 4 -69.70 27.11 3.40
CA SER A 4 -68.73 27.17 4.48
C SER A 4 -67.31 26.73 3.99
N ARG A 5 -66.31 27.60 4.16
CA ARG A 5 -64.89 27.28 4.00
C ARG A 5 -64.37 26.75 5.32
N ARG A 6 -64.06 25.45 5.37
CA ARG A 6 -63.32 24.86 6.51
C ARG A 6 -61.84 25.31 6.44
N ALA A 7 -61.39 25.91 7.55
CA ALA A 7 -59.99 26.17 7.77
C ALA A 7 -59.21 24.89 8.02
N LYS A 8 -58.01 24.80 7.45
CA LYS A 8 -57.05 23.72 7.73
C LYS A 8 -56.32 24.02 9.04
N PRO A 9 -56.06 22.99 9.89
CA PRO A 9 -55.30 23.22 11.14
C PRO A 9 -53.83 23.49 10.82
N SER A 10 -53.26 24.48 11.54
CA SER A 10 -51.84 24.85 11.53
C SER A 10 -51.05 23.76 12.23
N ASN A 11 -49.99 23.29 11.56
CA ASN A 11 -49.02 22.31 12.07
C ASN A 11 -48.01 23.03 12.96
N PRO A 12 -47.87 22.72 14.27
CA PRO A 12 -46.99 23.43 15.22
C PRO A 12 -45.52 22.95 15.17
N HIS A 13 -45.11 22.09 14.23
CA HIS A 13 -43.77 21.51 14.20
C HIS A 13 -42.75 22.21 13.24
N ARG A 14 -42.96 23.48 12.89
CA ARG A 14 -42.08 24.19 11.95
C ARG A 14 -41.31 25.33 12.56
N LYS A 15 -40.84 25.18 13.80
CA LYS A 15 -39.88 26.14 14.43
C LYS A 15 -38.96 25.42 15.43
N ALA A 16 -38.04 24.59 14.94
CA ALA A 16 -36.87 24.18 15.73
C ALA A 16 -35.84 23.45 14.85
N GLU A 17 -35.34 24.08 13.80
CA GLU A 17 -34.16 23.60 13.10
C GLU A 17 -33.39 24.74 12.46
N ARG A 18 -32.88 25.63 13.27
CA ARG A 18 -31.76 26.53 12.88
C ARG A 18 -30.94 26.78 14.11
N ASN A 19 -30.08 25.83 14.46
CA ASN A 19 -28.82 26.00 15.16
C ASN A 19 -28.28 24.59 15.51
N ALA A 20 -27.72 23.92 14.52
CA ALA A 20 -26.79 22.86 14.76
C ALA A 20 -25.60 23.16 13.85
N GLY A 21 -24.74 24.08 14.32
CA GLY A 21 -23.33 24.10 13.92
C GLY A 21 -22.78 22.73 14.20
N GLY A 22 -22.77 21.88 13.19
CA GLY A 22 -22.25 20.52 13.28
C GLY A 22 -20.77 20.57 13.53
N ASN A 23 -20.43 20.46 14.81
CA ASN A 23 -19.13 19.97 15.21
C ASN A 23 -19.01 18.57 14.61
N ARG A 24 -18.35 18.49 13.44
CA ARG A 24 -17.91 17.23 12.89
C ARG A 24 -16.80 16.72 13.82
N ASN A 25 -17.22 16.08 14.90
CA ASN A 25 -16.35 15.18 15.62
C ASN A 25 -15.95 14.10 14.59
N VAL A 26 -14.84 14.36 13.92
CA VAL A 26 -14.06 13.30 13.31
C VAL A 26 -13.74 12.39 14.47
N LEU A 27 -14.44 11.27 14.55
CA LEU A 27 -14.12 10.18 15.44
C LEU A 27 -12.75 9.68 14.99
N VAL A 28 -11.70 10.33 15.43
CA VAL A 28 -10.35 9.78 15.42
C VAL A 28 -10.47 8.64 16.40
N ILE A 29 -10.82 7.44 15.87
CA ILE A 29 -10.66 6.21 16.61
C ILE A 29 -9.22 6.27 17.10
N GLY A 30 -9.03 6.35 18.41
CA GLY A 30 -7.72 6.46 19.05
C GLY A 30 -6.90 5.22 18.74
N MET A 31 -6.39 5.14 17.52
CA MET A 31 -5.32 4.21 17.19
C MET A 31 -4.15 4.60 18.06
N ASN A 32 -3.80 3.74 18.99
CA ASN A 32 -2.60 3.92 19.79
C ASN A 32 -1.40 3.69 18.87
N LEU A 33 -1.03 4.73 18.16
CA LEU A 33 0.06 4.72 17.17
C LEU A 33 1.42 4.44 17.82
N ASP A 34 1.52 4.62 19.16
CA ASP A 34 2.71 4.27 19.94
C ASP A 34 2.92 2.75 20.05
N LYS A 35 1.93 1.96 19.65
CA LYS A 35 2.01 0.49 19.58
C LYS A 35 2.40 -0.03 18.20
N LEU A 36 2.59 0.83 17.20
CA LEU A 36 3.05 0.40 15.89
C LEU A 36 4.48 -0.13 16.02
N LYS A 37 4.66 -1.38 15.59
CA LYS A 37 5.98 -1.98 15.46
C LYS A 37 6.64 -1.40 14.22
N THR A 38 7.83 -0.85 14.38
CA THR A 38 8.66 -0.33 13.29
C THR A 38 9.74 -1.31 12.87
N THR A 39 10.41 -1.03 11.77
CA THR A 39 11.55 -1.84 11.30
C THR A 39 12.82 -1.61 12.11
N ASP A 40 12.81 -0.68 13.08
CA ASP A 40 13.96 -0.38 13.91
C ASP A 40 14.24 -1.53 14.89
N GLY A 41 15.49 -1.95 14.96
CA GLY A 41 15.95 -2.96 15.89
C GLY A 41 15.54 -4.42 15.59
N ILE A 42 14.76 -4.68 14.54
CA ILE A 42 14.45 -6.07 14.15
C ILE A 42 15.63 -6.69 13.37
N ASP A 43 15.89 -7.97 13.61
CA ASP A 43 16.84 -8.74 12.80
C ASP A 43 16.22 -9.09 11.44
N VAL A 44 16.81 -8.54 10.39
CA VAL A 44 16.41 -8.79 8.98
C VAL A 44 17.49 -9.51 8.18
N ALA A 45 18.65 -9.80 8.77
CA ALA A 45 19.76 -10.42 8.06
C ALA A 45 19.36 -11.80 7.53
N GLY A 46 19.51 -12.01 6.23
CA GLY A 46 19.13 -13.23 5.52
C GLY A 46 17.63 -13.45 5.37
N LYS A 47 16.78 -12.60 5.96
CA LYS A 47 15.31 -12.70 5.87
C LYS A 47 14.79 -12.17 4.53
N ARG A 48 13.74 -12.78 4.05
CA ARG A 48 12.94 -12.30 2.91
C ARG A 48 11.93 -11.29 3.45
N VAL A 49 12.16 -10.01 3.15
CA VAL A 49 11.34 -8.90 3.64
C VAL A 49 10.47 -8.39 2.51
N ILE A 50 9.16 -8.64 2.58
CA ILE A 50 8.18 -8.09 1.64
C ILE A 50 7.90 -6.65 2.06
N VAL A 51 8.15 -5.70 1.17
CA VAL A 51 7.87 -4.28 1.38
C VAL A 51 6.73 -3.83 0.46
N ARG A 52 5.61 -3.43 1.05
CA ARG A 52 4.51 -2.79 0.30
C ARG A 52 4.82 -1.32 0.16
N ALA A 53 5.32 -0.94 -1.01
CA ALA A 53 5.65 0.43 -1.35
C ALA A 53 4.62 1.05 -2.31
N ASP A 54 4.54 2.39 -2.36
CA ASP A 54 3.80 3.10 -3.40
C ASP A 54 4.74 3.49 -4.55
N LEU A 55 4.74 2.67 -5.59
CA LEU A 55 5.50 2.90 -6.82
C LEU A 55 4.64 3.45 -7.96
N ASN A 56 3.47 4.00 -7.65
CA ASN A 56 2.55 4.54 -8.65
C ASN A 56 3.01 5.93 -9.12
N VAL A 57 3.98 5.95 -10.01
CA VAL A 57 4.61 7.14 -10.60
C VAL A 57 4.20 7.33 -12.06
N PRO A 58 4.23 8.56 -12.61
CA PRO A 58 3.90 8.78 -14.01
C PRO A 58 4.97 8.16 -14.93
N VAL A 59 4.49 7.37 -15.90
CA VAL A 59 5.32 6.73 -16.94
C VAL A 59 4.83 7.20 -18.31
N LYS A 60 5.76 7.64 -19.18
CA LYS A 60 5.49 7.97 -20.56
C LYS A 60 6.53 7.28 -21.45
N ASP A 61 6.06 6.61 -22.51
CA ASP A 61 6.90 5.90 -23.47
C ASP A 61 7.87 4.92 -22.79
N GLY A 62 7.38 4.20 -21.77
CA GLY A 62 8.16 3.23 -20.98
C GLY A 62 9.22 3.84 -20.05
N LYS A 63 9.19 5.16 -19.82
CA LYS A 63 10.12 5.86 -18.93
C LYS A 63 9.37 6.58 -17.82
N VAL A 64 9.91 6.51 -16.61
CA VAL A 64 9.44 7.30 -15.47
C VAL A 64 9.74 8.78 -15.74
N THR A 65 8.73 9.64 -15.66
CA THR A 65 8.86 11.09 -15.92
C THR A 65 8.96 11.93 -14.64
N ASP A 66 8.55 11.36 -13.51
CA ASP A 66 8.72 11.95 -12.18
C ASP A 66 9.08 10.82 -11.20
N ALA A 67 10.28 10.88 -10.64
CA ALA A 67 10.84 9.89 -9.74
C ALA A 67 10.67 10.23 -8.25
N THR A 68 10.08 11.37 -7.91
CA THR A 68 10.00 11.88 -6.52
C THR A 68 9.50 10.81 -5.54
N ARG A 69 8.51 10.03 -5.93
CA ARG A 69 7.95 8.98 -5.09
C ARG A 69 8.90 7.79 -4.90
N LEU A 70 9.69 7.47 -5.93
CA LEU A 70 10.73 6.44 -5.84
C LEU A 70 11.86 6.89 -4.92
N GLU A 71 12.27 8.15 -5.01
CA GLU A 71 13.31 8.75 -4.16
C GLU A 71 12.92 8.70 -2.68
N ARG A 72 11.64 8.91 -2.35
CA ARG A 72 11.14 8.82 -0.98
C ARG A 72 11.15 7.38 -0.43
N VAL A 73 10.91 6.38 -1.25
CA VAL A 73 10.90 4.96 -0.85
C VAL A 73 12.32 4.40 -0.69
N MET A 74 13.27 4.91 -1.47
CA MET A 74 14.65 4.39 -1.52
C MET A 74 15.36 4.24 -0.17
N PRO A 75 15.31 5.23 0.76
CA PRO A 75 16.03 5.12 2.04
C PRO A 75 15.61 3.88 2.84
N GLY A 76 14.31 3.58 2.89
CA GLY A 76 13.78 2.40 3.55
C GLY A 76 14.25 1.09 2.92
N LEU A 77 14.18 0.99 1.59
CA LEU A 77 14.66 -0.19 0.84
C LEU A 77 16.16 -0.38 1.02
N LYS A 78 16.93 0.71 0.93
CA LYS A 78 18.38 0.68 1.10
C LYS A 78 18.76 0.24 2.51
N SER A 79 18.12 0.77 3.54
CA SER A 79 18.38 0.41 4.93
C SER A 79 18.16 -1.09 5.17
N LEU A 80 17.07 -1.66 4.68
CA LEU A 80 16.80 -3.09 4.81
C LEU A 80 17.86 -3.93 4.08
N ALA A 81 18.18 -3.56 2.84
CA ALA A 81 19.18 -4.27 2.03
C ALA A 81 20.57 -4.20 2.66
N ASP A 82 21.01 -3.03 3.14
CA ASP A 82 22.33 -2.83 3.78
C ASP A 82 22.44 -3.61 5.11
N ARG A 83 21.31 -3.92 5.75
CA ARG A 83 21.20 -4.81 6.92
C ARG A 83 21.14 -6.29 6.54
N GLY A 84 21.33 -6.62 5.26
CA GLY A 84 21.41 -8.00 4.77
C GLY A 84 20.07 -8.66 4.48
N ALA A 85 18.97 -7.92 4.44
CA ALA A 85 17.68 -8.45 4.01
C ALA A 85 17.68 -8.78 2.50
N LYS A 86 16.88 -9.78 2.10
CA LYS A 86 16.43 -9.98 0.72
C LYS A 86 15.14 -9.20 0.55
N VAL A 87 15.22 -8.03 -0.08
CA VAL A 87 14.11 -7.08 -0.15
C VAL A 87 13.23 -7.36 -1.34
N ILE A 88 11.94 -7.61 -1.10
CA ILE A 88 10.95 -7.95 -2.12
C ILE A 88 9.91 -6.84 -2.13
N VAL A 89 9.99 -5.96 -3.13
CA VAL A 89 9.08 -4.83 -3.26
C VAL A 89 7.85 -5.26 -4.04
N ILE A 90 6.69 -5.05 -3.43
CA ILE A 90 5.39 -5.24 -4.06
C ILE A 90 4.64 -3.92 -4.13
N SER A 91 3.97 -3.67 -5.24
CA SER A 91 3.20 -2.44 -5.47
C SER A 91 2.05 -2.67 -6.43
N HIS A 92 1.15 -1.71 -6.48
CA HIS A 92 0.21 -1.57 -7.58
C HIS A 92 0.65 -0.46 -8.52
N PHE A 93 0.21 -0.54 -9.77
CA PHE A 93 0.41 0.51 -10.75
C PHE A 93 -0.86 0.69 -11.59
N GLY A 94 -1.38 1.91 -11.62
CA GLY A 94 -2.59 2.25 -12.34
C GLY A 94 -3.83 1.45 -11.92
N ARG A 95 -4.74 1.25 -12.89
CA ARG A 95 -6.01 0.52 -12.69
C ARG A 95 -6.23 -0.43 -13.87
N PRO A 96 -5.60 -1.61 -13.89
CA PRO A 96 -5.79 -2.60 -14.95
C PRO A 96 -7.25 -3.08 -15.02
N LYS A 97 -7.71 -3.34 -16.24
CA LYS A 97 -9.08 -3.83 -16.51
C LYS A 97 -9.13 -5.36 -16.61
N GLY A 98 -8.55 -6.03 -15.63
CA GLY A 98 -8.57 -7.49 -15.52
C GLY A 98 -7.42 -8.17 -16.26
N GLY A 99 -6.36 -8.50 -15.54
CA GLY A 99 -5.18 -9.21 -16.02
C GLY A 99 -4.04 -8.30 -16.48
N PRO A 100 -2.93 -8.88 -16.94
CA PRO A 100 -1.72 -8.18 -17.35
C PRO A 100 -1.95 -7.21 -18.52
N GLN A 101 -1.39 -5.99 -18.39
CA GLN A 101 -1.38 -4.94 -19.40
C GLN A 101 0.05 -4.36 -19.47
N ALA A 102 0.64 -4.35 -20.65
CA ALA A 102 2.06 -3.98 -20.81
C ALA A 102 2.37 -2.55 -20.38
N ASP A 103 1.43 -1.63 -20.59
CA ASP A 103 1.51 -0.22 -20.18
C ASP A 103 1.38 0.00 -18.68
N LEU A 104 0.92 -1.02 -17.94
CA LEU A 104 0.77 -1.02 -16.49
C LEU A 104 1.74 -1.99 -15.79
N SER A 105 2.77 -2.46 -16.49
CA SER A 105 3.85 -3.26 -15.90
C SER A 105 4.75 -2.41 -15.00
N LEU A 106 5.18 -2.98 -13.88
CA LEU A 106 6.18 -2.37 -12.99
C LEU A 106 7.62 -2.48 -13.51
N LYS A 107 7.86 -3.18 -14.63
CA LYS A 107 9.21 -3.38 -15.19
C LYS A 107 9.98 -2.07 -15.47
N PRO A 108 9.37 -1.02 -16.09
CA PRO A 108 10.06 0.25 -16.29
C PRO A 108 10.39 0.94 -14.96
N ILE A 109 9.54 0.77 -13.95
CA ILE A 109 9.73 1.36 -12.63
C ILE A 109 10.85 0.65 -11.88
N ALA A 110 10.95 -0.68 -11.99
CA ALA A 110 12.08 -1.44 -11.45
C ALA A 110 13.43 -0.99 -12.06
N ALA A 111 13.45 -0.73 -13.38
CA ALA A 111 14.64 -0.20 -14.05
C ALA A 111 15.02 1.22 -13.57
N ALA A 112 14.02 2.08 -13.36
CA ALA A 112 14.24 3.42 -12.80
C ALA A 112 14.78 3.34 -11.37
N LEU A 113 14.20 2.47 -10.53
CA LEU A 113 14.64 2.24 -9.15
C LEU A 113 16.08 1.70 -9.11
N GLN A 114 16.47 0.80 -10.02
CA GLN A 114 17.84 0.34 -10.18
C GLN A 114 18.80 1.51 -10.43
N GLY A 115 18.45 2.41 -11.36
CA GLY A 115 19.27 3.60 -11.66
C GLY A 115 19.45 4.52 -10.46
N LEU A 116 18.37 4.77 -9.73
CA LEU A 116 18.40 5.63 -8.54
C LEU A 116 19.19 5.00 -7.38
N LEU A 117 19.04 3.71 -7.13
CA LEU A 117 19.75 3.00 -6.06
C LEU A 117 21.22 2.74 -6.38
N GLY A 118 21.63 2.81 -7.66
CA GLY A 118 22.99 2.47 -8.09
C GLY A 118 23.37 1.01 -7.83
N ARG A 119 22.37 0.11 -7.70
CA ARG A 119 22.55 -1.33 -7.50
C ARG A 119 21.53 -2.13 -8.31
N HIS A 120 21.88 -3.39 -8.59
CA HIS A 120 20.96 -4.27 -9.32
C HIS A 120 19.62 -4.42 -8.60
N VAL A 121 18.53 -4.32 -9.36
CA VAL A 121 17.18 -4.60 -8.92
C VAL A 121 16.58 -5.67 -9.82
N ALA A 122 16.37 -6.86 -9.29
CA ALA A 122 15.72 -7.95 -10.01
C ALA A 122 14.25 -7.62 -10.31
N PHE A 123 13.73 -8.14 -11.41
CA PHE A 123 12.30 -8.00 -11.74
C PHE A 123 11.65 -9.37 -11.87
N GLY A 124 10.60 -9.61 -11.09
CA GLY A 124 9.75 -10.80 -11.20
C GLY A 124 8.55 -10.52 -12.10
N ALA A 125 8.37 -11.30 -13.15
CA ALA A 125 7.30 -11.11 -14.13
C ALA A 125 5.89 -11.49 -13.62
N ASP A 126 5.78 -11.91 -12.37
CA ASP A 126 4.54 -12.07 -11.63
C ASP A 126 4.80 -11.72 -10.15
N CYS A 127 3.74 -11.52 -9.37
CA CYS A 127 3.84 -11.24 -7.94
C CYS A 127 3.49 -12.46 -7.06
N VAL A 128 3.08 -13.57 -7.65
CA VAL A 128 2.80 -14.87 -6.97
C VAL A 128 3.23 -16.04 -7.84
N GLY A 129 3.14 -17.25 -7.32
CA GLY A 129 3.40 -18.48 -8.04
C GLY A 129 4.88 -18.74 -8.31
N GLU A 130 5.16 -19.68 -9.23
CA GLU A 130 6.52 -20.17 -9.52
C GLU A 130 7.46 -19.08 -10.04
N THR A 131 6.96 -18.17 -10.88
CA THR A 131 7.76 -17.07 -11.44
C THR A 131 8.26 -16.11 -10.36
N ALA A 132 7.37 -15.71 -9.45
CA ALA A 132 7.75 -14.88 -8.31
C ALA A 132 8.69 -15.64 -7.35
N ALA A 133 8.38 -16.90 -7.05
CA ALA A 133 9.20 -17.74 -6.19
C ALA A 133 10.62 -17.95 -6.74
N ALA A 134 10.76 -18.15 -8.05
CA ALA A 134 12.07 -18.28 -8.71
C ALA A 134 12.88 -16.97 -8.59
N THR A 135 12.24 -15.80 -8.81
CA THR A 135 12.90 -14.50 -8.65
C THR A 135 13.38 -14.31 -7.21
N VAL A 136 12.50 -14.56 -6.23
CA VAL A 136 12.82 -14.42 -4.80
C VAL A 136 13.90 -15.42 -4.37
N GLY A 137 13.83 -16.66 -4.86
CA GLY A 137 14.79 -17.71 -4.55
C GLY A 137 16.21 -17.41 -5.05
N SER A 138 16.35 -16.60 -6.10
CA SER A 138 17.65 -16.19 -6.65
C SER A 138 18.34 -15.06 -5.86
N LEU A 139 17.62 -14.36 -4.97
CA LEU A 139 18.15 -13.22 -4.23
C LEU A 139 19.19 -13.66 -3.21
N LYS A 140 20.27 -12.90 -3.14
CA LYS A 140 21.29 -12.95 -2.07
C LYS A 140 20.98 -11.91 -1.00
N ASN A 141 21.66 -12.00 0.14
CA ASN A 141 21.55 -11.00 1.19
C ASN A 141 21.96 -9.63 0.66
N GLY A 142 21.12 -8.63 0.86
CA GLY A 142 21.30 -7.27 0.35
C GLY A 142 20.72 -7.02 -1.05
N ASP A 143 20.19 -8.05 -1.72
CA ASP A 143 19.54 -7.88 -3.01
C ASP A 143 18.13 -7.32 -2.87
N ILE A 144 17.69 -6.63 -3.93
CA ILE A 144 16.35 -6.05 -4.05
C ILE A 144 15.68 -6.61 -5.31
N ALA A 145 14.42 -7.02 -5.19
CA ALA A 145 13.56 -7.34 -6.32
C ALA A 145 12.29 -6.50 -6.30
N VAL A 146 11.77 -6.17 -7.46
CA VAL A 146 10.41 -5.65 -7.66
C VAL A 146 9.61 -6.74 -8.36
N LEU A 147 8.46 -7.09 -7.82
CA LEU A 147 7.53 -8.03 -8.44
C LEU A 147 6.50 -7.28 -9.29
N GLU A 148 5.88 -7.98 -10.21
CA GLU A 148 4.89 -7.41 -11.12
C GLU A 148 3.65 -6.88 -10.39
N ASN A 149 2.88 -6.08 -11.07
CA ASN A 149 1.73 -5.34 -10.59
C ASN A 149 0.69 -6.23 -9.91
N LEU A 150 0.51 -6.02 -8.59
CA LEU A 150 -0.45 -6.75 -7.77
C LEU A 150 -1.87 -6.76 -8.35
N ARG A 151 -2.28 -5.66 -9.00
CA ARG A 151 -3.62 -5.49 -9.58
C ARG A 151 -3.85 -6.25 -10.87
N PHE A 152 -2.86 -6.96 -11.38
CA PHE A 152 -3.09 -7.96 -12.43
C PHE A 152 -3.87 -9.16 -11.89
N HIS A 153 -3.87 -9.35 -10.58
CA HIS A 153 -4.65 -10.37 -9.88
C HIS A 153 -5.91 -9.78 -9.24
N LYS A 154 -7.06 -10.33 -9.58
CA LYS A 154 -8.37 -9.88 -9.06
C LYS A 154 -8.51 -10.05 -7.53
N GLY A 155 -7.70 -10.92 -6.94
CA GLY A 155 -7.68 -11.17 -5.50
C GLY A 155 -7.13 -10.01 -4.68
N GLU A 156 -6.29 -9.14 -5.28
CA GLU A 156 -5.67 -8.02 -4.57
C GLU A 156 -6.70 -7.07 -3.96
N GLU A 157 -7.54 -6.47 -4.80
CA GLU A 157 -8.52 -5.46 -4.34
C GLU A 157 -9.69 -6.07 -3.56
N LYS A 158 -9.89 -7.38 -3.66
CA LYS A 158 -10.92 -8.12 -2.91
C LYS A 158 -10.45 -8.58 -1.54
N ASN A 159 -9.21 -8.31 -1.18
CA ASN A 159 -8.58 -8.86 0.02
C ASN A 159 -8.76 -10.40 0.11
N ASP A 160 -8.54 -11.08 -1.02
CA ASP A 160 -8.73 -12.52 -1.12
C ASP A 160 -7.71 -13.25 -0.24
N PRO A 161 -8.16 -14.06 0.74
CA PRO A 161 -7.26 -14.76 1.66
C PRO A 161 -6.31 -15.75 0.97
N ALA A 162 -6.76 -16.38 -0.12
CA ALA A 162 -5.91 -17.32 -0.87
C ALA A 162 -4.78 -16.56 -1.59
N PHE A 163 -5.09 -15.41 -2.18
CA PHE A 163 -4.08 -14.56 -2.81
C PHE A 163 -3.10 -13.96 -1.78
N ALA A 164 -3.59 -13.55 -0.61
CA ALA A 164 -2.74 -13.09 0.49
C ALA A 164 -1.80 -14.21 0.98
N ALA A 165 -2.29 -15.44 1.09
CA ALA A 165 -1.48 -16.60 1.45
C ALA A 165 -0.40 -16.91 0.40
N GLU A 166 -0.70 -16.78 -0.90
CA GLU A 166 0.30 -16.95 -1.98
C GLU A 166 1.39 -15.88 -1.91
N LEU A 167 1.03 -14.60 -1.68
CA LEU A 167 2.00 -13.53 -1.45
C LEU A 167 2.89 -13.81 -0.22
N ALA A 168 2.30 -14.30 0.86
CA ALA A 168 3.00 -14.57 2.11
C ALA A 168 4.08 -15.67 1.99
N LYS A 169 3.94 -16.62 1.06
CA LYS A 169 4.96 -17.65 0.79
C LYS A 169 6.31 -17.07 0.34
N LEU A 170 6.30 -15.86 -0.19
CA LEU A 170 7.48 -15.19 -0.73
C LEU A 170 8.33 -14.51 0.37
N GLY A 171 7.83 -14.34 1.59
CA GLY A 171 8.52 -13.58 2.62
C GLY A 171 8.50 -14.23 4.00
N ASP A 172 9.33 -13.69 4.87
CA ASP A 172 9.41 -14.05 6.30
C ASP A 172 8.90 -12.90 7.18
N ILE A 173 8.94 -11.67 6.65
CA ILE A 173 8.54 -10.42 7.32
C ILE A 173 7.78 -9.56 6.31
N PHE A 174 6.75 -8.87 6.78
CA PHE A 174 6.02 -7.86 6.00
C PHE A 174 6.27 -6.45 6.54
N VAL A 175 6.54 -5.51 5.66
CA VAL A 175 6.69 -4.09 5.95
C VAL A 175 5.70 -3.28 5.12
N GLY A 176 4.75 -2.64 5.79
CA GLY A 176 3.85 -1.68 5.16
C GLY A 176 4.50 -0.30 5.11
N ASP A 177 4.83 0.18 3.91
CA ASP A 177 5.52 1.47 3.72
C ASP A 177 4.82 2.35 2.67
N ALA A 178 3.49 2.30 2.65
CA ALA A 178 2.66 3.05 1.71
C ALA A 178 1.41 3.60 2.40
N PHE A 179 1.49 4.80 2.98
CA PHE A 179 0.37 5.45 3.65
C PHE A 179 -0.85 5.61 2.74
N SER A 180 -0.63 5.97 1.47
CA SER A 180 -1.68 6.11 0.45
C SER A 180 -2.56 4.87 0.25
N CYS A 181 -2.07 3.69 0.68
CA CYS A 181 -2.77 2.41 0.58
C CYS A 181 -3.20 1.84 1.92
N ALA A 182 -2.70 2.37 3.04
CA ALA A 182 -2.92 1.82 4.39
C ALA A 182 -4.40 1.82 4.83
N HIS A 183 -5.21 2.72 4.26
CA HIS A 183 -6.65 2.82 4.56
C HIS A 183 -7.52 1.79 3.81
N ARG A 184 -6.93 0.92 2.98
CA ARG A 184 -7.64 -0.07 2.16
C ARG A 184 -7.34 -1.47 2.66
N ALA A 185 -8.38 -2.26 2.90
CA ALA A 185 -8.25 -3.68 3.16
C ALA A 185 -8.04 -4.43 1.83
N HIS A 186 -6.79 -4.54 1.39
CA HIS A 186 -6.35 -5.31 0.23
C HIS A 186 -5.48 -6.49 0.67
N ALA A 187 -5.32 -7.49 -0.18
CA ALA A 187 -4.50 -8.66 0.14
C ALA A 187 -3.05 -8.29 0.48
N SER A 188 -2.47 -7.32 -0.24
CA SER A 188 -1.10 -6.82 -0.02
C SER A 188 -0.95 -5.80 1.12
N THR A 189 -2.01 -5.44 1.80
CA THR A 189 -2.01 -4.53 2.96
C THR A 189 -2.50 -5.28 4.19
N GLU A 190 -3.81 -5.37 4.39
CA GLU A 190 -4.42 -6.04 5.53
C GLU A 190 -4.22 -7.56 5.47
N GLY A 191 -4.48 -8.20 4.31
CA GLY A 191 -4.39 -9.65 4.15
C GLY A 191 -3.04 -10.24 4.57
N LEU A 192 -1.92 -9.65 4.16
CA LEU A 192 -0.57 -10.11 4.53
C LEU A 192 -0.31 -10.07 6.03
N THR A 193 -0.95 -9.16 6.78
CA THR A 193 -0.73 -9.04 8.23
C THR A 193 -1.24 -10.25 9.01
N HIS A 194 -2.12 -11.05 8.43
CA HIS A 194 -2.61 -12.29 9.05
C HIS A 194 -1.64 -13.48 8.88
N HIS A 195 -0.66 -13.34 8.00
CA HIS A 195 0.26 -14.43 7.67
C HIS A 195 1.69 -14.20 8.11
N LEU A 196 2.13 -12.93 8.23
CA LEU A 196 3.52 -12.57 8.49
C LEU A 196 3.65 -11.60 9.67
N PRO A 197 4.74 -11.67 10.45
CA PRO A 197 5.13 -10.59 11.34
C PRO A 197 5.19 -9.28 10.55
N SER A 198 4.46 -8.26 11.02
CA SER A 198 4.19 -7.04 10.26
C SER A 198 4.69 -5.81 10.99
N TYR A 199 5.29 -4.90 10.23
CA TYR A 199 5.95 -3.69 10.72
C TYR A 199 5.58 -2.50 9.85
N ALA A 200 5.58 -1.30 10.44
CA ALA A 200 5.49 -0.04 9.71
C ALA A 200 6.87 0.32 9.16
N GLY A 201 6.91 0.69 7.89
CA GLY A 201 8.10 1.21 7.26
C GLY A 201 8.35 2.69 7.60
N PRO A 202 9.56 3.21 7.31
CA PRO A 202 9.95 4.56 7.71
C PRO A 202 9.12 5.65 7.04
N LEU A 203 8.75 5.46 5.76
CA LEU A 203 7.92 6.44 5.04
C LEU A 203 6.49 6.48 5.58
N LEU A 204 5.92 5.33 5.94
CA LEU A 204 4.62 5.27 6.60
C LEU A 204 4.66 6.01 7.94
N MET A 205 5.71 5.82 8.74
CA MET A 205 5.87 6.50 10.02
C MET A 205 6.03 8.01 9.85
N GLU A 206 6.83 8.47 8.89
CA GLU A 206 7.00 9.90 8.58
C GLU A 206 5.65 10.57 8.27
N GLU A 207 4.81 9.93 7.45
CA GLU A 207 3.50 10.48 7.08
C GLU A 207 2.51 10.45 8.26
N ILE A 208 2.57 9.44 9.12
CA ILE A 208 1.77 9.39 10.36
C ILE A 208 2.19 10.52 11.31
N ASP A 209 3.48 10.73 11.50
CA ASP A 209 3.99 11.76 12.40
C ASP A 209 3.67 13.18 11.90
N ALA A 210 3.70 13.39 10.60
CA ALA A 210 3.28 14.65 9.98
C ALA A 210 1.78 14.98 10.21
N LEU A 211 0.94 13.96 10.45
CA LEU A 211 -0.48 14.17 10.77
C LEU A 211 -0.76 14.41 12.25
N ARG A 212 0.25 14.21 13.12
CA ARG A 212 0.15 14.44 14.56
C ARG A 212 0.47 15.89 14.97
N THR A 213 1.09 16.67 14.08
CA THR A 213 1.46 18.06 14.26
C THR A 213 0.35 18.98 13.76
#